data_ec67a4ab2fc7399bc443af52a623bb07
#
_entry.id   ec67a4ab2fc7399bc443af52a623bb07
#
_cell.length_a   1.000
_cell.length_b   1.000
_cell.length_c   1.000
_cell.angle_alpha   90.00
_cell.angle_beta   90.00
_cell.angle_gamma   90.00
#
_symmetry.space_group_name_H-M   'P 1'
#
loop_
_entity.id
_entity.type
_entity.pdbx_description
1 polymer ?
#
loop_
_entity_poly.entity_id
_entity_poly.type
_entity_poly.pdbx_seq_one_letter_code
_entity_poly.pdbx_strand_id
1 'polypeptide(L)'
;LKDIVILVRGGKEGALVADFLMEYNKTADRPIGFISNDSLYVWSSPYIQFIIAILKYMVDPYDMVNKTQILYFYRVFIQDENNPDLHDIFSGIGEKELFEVLGTDFELDKNKIMSYSLYETIETILDKFSLRKKREEIPYLIAFQDIIYEYETNNSNSITLFLDWWEKEQGKRVLTTSEEVDAVRILTIHKSKGLEFEFVLLPFCSWELDSVRPVRRIWCMNNEQGFNQLDYAPLNYSSKLTNTIFKKDYLDEHLKAYIDNLNLLYVALTRAKTELYVRPYSPKINKDGSISMPDIGAFIYSVLAETELVDNATMQVALGEKQCFPSKAGAGQTSVTLQNYPVFQPGERISIKYKFRDYTEPQQASLSAIDEGKLLHEIFKHIRYAGDVSQAVQQAYLEGLISIREKEAYCAKIEAYISNPQ
;
A
#
# COMPACT_ATOMS: atom_id res chain seq x y z
N LEU A 1 5.10 19.19 -17.71
CA LEU A 1 5.54 18.70 -16.38
C LEU A 1 5.87 17.19 -16.42
N LYS A 2 5.23 16.43 -17.31
CA LYS A 2 5.39 14.96 -17.40
C LYS A 2 6.83 14.47 -17.64
N ASP A 3 7.70 15.35 -18.17
CA ASP A 3 9.09 15.05 -18.46
C ASP A 3 10.02 15.26 -17.24
N ILE A 4 9.47 15.70 -16.11
CA ILE A 4 10.18 15.98 -14.86
C ILE A 4 9.91 14.88 -13.84
N VAL A 5 10.99 14.35 -13.26
CA VAL A 5 10.90 13.41 -12.15
C VAL A 5 11.68 13.89 -10.94
N ILE A 6 11.13 13.70 -9.76
CA ILE A 6 11.81 13.88 -8.49
C ILE A 6 12.11 12.48 -7.93
N LEU A 7 13.38 12.15 -7.82
CA LEU A 7 13.83 10.88 -7.27
C LEU A 7 14.12 11.01 -5.78
N VAL A 8 13.61 10.06 -5.01
CA VAL A 8 13.77 9.98 -3.56
C VAL A 8 14.29 8.59 -3.15
N ARG A 9 14.94 8.50 -2.01
CA ARG A 9 15.43 7.21 -1.48
C ARG A 9 14.29 6.34 -0.97
N GLY A 10 13.31 6.92 -0.30
CA GLY A 10 12.19 6.21 0.31
C GLY A 10 10.92 7.04 0.43
N GLY A 11 9.82 6.37 0.83
CA GLY A 11 8.49 6.96 0.90
C GLY A 11 8.40 8.19 1.82
N LYS A 12 9.16 8.23 2.93
CA LYS A 12 9.18 9.39 3.82
C LYS A 12 9.67 10.67 3.14
N GLU A 13 10.71 10.56 2.31
CA GLU A 13 11.21 11.69 1.52
C GLU A 13 10.20 12.08 0.44
N GLY A 14 9.54 11.08 -0.18
CA GLY A 14 8.47 11.31 -1.15
C GLY A 14 7.30 12.08 -0.54
N ALA A 15 6.89 11.73 0.67
CA ALA A 15 5.85 12.46 1.41
C ALA A 15 6.25 13.91 1.69
N LEU A 16 7.50 14.15 2.15
CA LEU A 16 8.01 15.51 2.39
C LEU A 16 7.98 16.37 1.13
N VAL A 17 8.34 15.82 -0.03
CA VAL A 17 8.26 16.53 -1.31
C VAL A 17 6.80 16.83 -1.67
N ALA A 18 5.91 15.86 -1.49
CA ALA A 18 4.49 16.03 -1.77
C ALA A 18 3.87 17.11 -0.89
N ASP A 19 4.14 17.08 0.42
CA ASP A 19 3.67 18.09 1.38
C ASP A 19 4.17 19.49 1.02
N PHE A 20 5.45 19.61 0.65
CA PHE A 20 6.02 20.87 0.20
C PHE A 20 5.34 21.40 -1.07
N LEU A 21 5.10 20.53 -2.05
CA LEU A 21 4.41 20.95 -3.28
C LEU A 21 2.95 21.31 -3.03
N MET A 22 2.26 20.62 -2.12
CA MET A 22 0.91 20.98 -1.69
C MET A 22 0.88 22.38 -1.03
N GLU A 23 1.83 22.64 -0.14
CA GLU A 23 1.92 23.94 0.54
C GLU A 23 2.26 25.05 -0.45
N TYR A 24 3.21 24.83 -1.35
CA TYR A 24 3.54 25.76 -2.42
C TYR A 24 2.32 26.08 -3.31
N ASN A 25 1.54 25.06 -3.67
CA ASN A 25 0.38 25.21 -4.54
C ASN A 25 -0.77 26.03 -3.91
N LYS A 26 -0.83 26.15 -2.57
CA LYS A 26 -1.84 27.00 -1.90
C LYS A 26 -1.66 28.50 -2.21
N THR A 27 -0.43 28.92 -2.49
CA THR A 27 -0.09 30.34 -2.68
C THR A 27 0.46 30.64 -4.08
N ALA A 28 0.68 29.62 -4.90
CA ALA A 28 1.30 29.77 -6.21
C ALA A 28 0.32 30.25 -7.27
N ASP A 29 0.71 31.24 -8.07
CA ASP A 29 -0.04 31.69 -9.25
C ASP A 29 -0.21 30.58 -10.31
N ARG A 30 0.74 29.64 -10.34
CA ARG A 30 0.72 28.47 -11.23
C ARG A 30 0.97 27.22 -10.42
N PRO A 31 -0.07 26.50 -10.03
CA PRO A 31 0.08 25.25 -9.29
C PRO A 31 0.81 24.19 -10.12
N ILE A 32 1.69 23.45 -9.46
CA ILE A 32 2.45 22.34 -10.06
C ILE A 32 1.69 21.05 -9.80
N GLY A 33 1.14 20.44 -10.85
CA GLY A 33 0.57 19.10 -10.75
C GLY A 33 1.67 18.08 -10.47
N PHE A 34 1.47 17.21 -9.49
CA PHE A 34 2.43 16.14 -9.20
C PHE A 34 1.72 14.83 -8.89
N ILE A 35 2.43 13.73 -9.11
CA ILE A 35 1.98 12.37 -8.84
C ILE A 35 3.05 11.70 -8.01
N SER A 36 2.70 11.26 -6.81
CA SER A 36 3.59 10.44 -5.97
C SER A 36 3.09 9.01 -5.96
N ASN A 37 3.98 8.04 -6.18
CA ASN A 37 3.60 6.63 -6.11
C ASN A 37 3.10 6.21 -4.73
N ASP A 38 3.45 6.93 -3.67
CA ASP A 38 3.01 6.62 -2.32
C ASP A 38 1.65 7.28 -2.00
N SER A 39 1.28 8.36 -2.70
CA SER A 39 -0.06 8.96 -2.63
C SER A 39 -1.09 8.24 -3.52
N LEU A 40 -0.66 7.28 -4.32
CA LEU A 40 -1.50 6.52 -5.23
C LEU A 40 -1.92 5.14 -4.69
N TYR A 41 -1.62 4.84 -3.44
CA TYR A 41 -2.17 3.62 -2.84
C TYR A 41 -3.68 3.71 -2.76
N VAL A 42 -4.37 2.67 -3.24
CA VAL A 42 -5.84 2.64 -3.23
C VAL A 42 -6.39 2.80 -1.81
N TRP A 43 -5.70 2.24 -0.81
CA TRP A 43 -6.08 2.35 0.59
C TRP A 43 -5.92 3.77 1.17
N SER A 44 -5.15 4.68 0.53
CA SER A 44 -4.95 6.05 1.04
C SER A 44 -6.19 6.94 0.88
N SER A 45 -7.11 6.57 -0.03
CA SER A 45 -8.36 7.31 -0.21
C SER A 45 -9.26 7.23 1.02
N PRO A 46 -9.73 8.37 1.56
CA PRO A 46 -10.69 8.38 2.66
C PRO A 46 -12.00 7.65 2.32
N TYR A 47 -12.38 7.63 1.05
CA TYR A 47 -13.58 6.94 0.58
C TYR A 47 -13.42 5.42 0.66
N ILE A 48 -12.23 4.91 0.30
CA ILE A 48 -11.92 3.48 0.44
C ILE A 48 -11.85 3.09 1.92
N GLN A 49 -11.23 3.93 2.76
CA GLN A 49 -11.18 3.70 4.20
C GLN A 49 -12.59 3.68 4.81
N PHE A 50 -13.49 4.55 4.36
CA PHE A 50 -14.89 4.54 4.76
C PHE A 50 -15.58 3.22 4.37
N ILE A 51 -15.42 2.76 3.14
CA ILE A 51 -15.99 1.49 2.67
C ILE A 51 -15.47 0.33 3.51
N ILE A 52 -14.15 0.27 3.75
CA ILE A 52 -13.53 -0.78 4.58
C ILE A 52 -14.06 -0.73 6.02
N ALA A 53 -14.25 0.46 6.59
CA ALA A 53 -14.83 0.60 7.93
C ALA A 53 -16.28 0.06 7.97
N ILE A 54 -17.09 0.30 6.93
CA ILE A 54 -18.43 -0.29 6.82
C ILE A 54 -18.37 -1.82 6.73
N LEU A 55 -17.48 -2.37 5.89
CA LEU A 55 -17.34 -3.82 5.80
C LEU A 55 -16.90 -4.44 7.12
N LYS A 56 -15.98 -3.82 7.85
CA LYS A 56 -15.57 -4.24 9.20
C LYS A 56 -16.76 -4.20 10.18
N TYR A 57 -17.55 -3.13 10.14
CA TYR A 57 -18.77 -3.01 10.96
C TYR A 57 -19.80 -4.08 10.62
N MET A 58 -19.93 -4.47 9.36
CA MET A 58 -20.83 -5.57 8.98
C MET A 58 -20.40 -6.90 9.59
N VAL A 59 -19.10 -7.14 9.74
CA VAL A 59 -18.55 -8.35 10.36
C VAL A 59 -18.63 -8.28 11.89
N ASP A 60 -18.17 -7.19 12.51
CA ASP A 60 -18.24 -6.97 13.96
C ASP A 60 -18.92 -5.61 14.29
N PRO A 61 -20.25 -5.61 14.51
CA PRO A 61 -20.99 -4.40 14.86
C PRO A 61 -20.69 -3.86 16.26
N TYR A 62 -19.97 -4.60 17.09
CA TYR A 62 -19.65 -4.18 18.44
C TYR A 62 -18.32 -3.44 18.55
N ASP A 63 -17.50 -3.43 17.49
CA ASP A 63 -16.23 -2.71 17.47
C ASP A 63 -16.46 -1.19 17.43
N MET A 64 -16.14 -0.54 18.55
CA MET A 64 -16.28 0.93 18.70
C MET A 64 -15.32 1.70 17.81
N VAL A 65 -14.17 1.12 17.47
CA VAL A 65 -13.18 1.77 16.60
C VAL A 65 -13.74 1.90 15.20
N ASN A 66 -14.34 0.84 14.66
CA ASN A 66 -14.96 0.87 13.34
C ASN A 66 -16.14 1.84 13.28
N LYS A 67 -16.97 1.89 14.32
CA LYS A 67 -18.07 2.87 14.42
C LYS A 67 -17.55 4.30 14.35
N THR A 68 -16.51 4.61 15.12
CA THR A 68 -15.87 5.91 15.15
C THR A 68 -15.26 6.29 13.79
N GLN A 69 -14.59 5.34 13.14
CA GLN A 69 -14.02 5.56 11.80
C GLN A 69 -15.10 5.87 10.76
N ILE A 70 -16.23 5.16 10.78
CA ILE A 70 -17.35 5.44 9.86
C ILE A 70 -17.82 6.88 10.04
N LEU A 71 -18.09 7.33 11.27
CA LEU A 71 -18.56 8.69 11.55
C LEU A 71 -17.53 9.73 11.13
N TYR A 72 -16.26 9.51 11.47
CA TYR A 72 -15.17 10.40 11.11
C TYR A 72 -15.05 10.61 9.60
N PHE A 73 -14.94 9.51 8.84
CA PHE A 73 -14.81 9.60 7.38
C PHE A 73 -16.05 10.19 6.73
N TYR A 74 -17.23 9.88 7.24
CA TYR A 74 -18.48 10.39 6.71
C TYR A 74 -18.59 11.91 6.88
N ARG A 75 -18.36 12.43 8.08
CA ARG A 75 -18.45 13.88 8.35
C ARG A 75 -17.36 14.67 7.64
N VAL A 76 -16.10 14.24 7.82
CA VAL A 76 -14.95 15.00 7.35
C VAL A 76 -14.82 14.97 5.83
N PHE A 77 -15.00 13.82 5.20
CA PHE A 77 -14.65 13.64 3.79
C PHE A 77 -15.85 13.50 2.85
N ILE A 78 -16.99 12.97 3.33
CA ILE A 78 -18.17 12.78 2.48
C ILE A 78 -19.09 13.98 2.59
N GLN A 79 -19.31 14.51 3.80
CA GLN A 79 -20.09 15.74 4.01
C GLN A 79 -19.25 17.02 3.89
N ASP A 80 -17.92 16.93 3.76
CA ASP A 80 -16.98 18.06 3.72
C ASP A 80 -17.17 19.03 4.93
N GLU A 81 -17.43 18.48 6.12
CA GLU A 81 -17.61 19.26 7.34
C GLU A 81 -16.28 19.92 7.75
N ASN A 82 -16.22 21.24 7.69
CA ASN A 82 -15.05 21.99 8.08
C ASN A 82 -14.91 22.03 9.61
N ASN A 83 -13.84 21.41 10.13
CA ASN A 83 -13.48 21.45 11.56
C ASN A 83 -14.51 20.76 12.48
N PRO A 84 -14.86 19.49 12.26
CA PRO A 84 -15.75 18.78 13.16
C PRO A 84 -15.13 18.72 14.55
N ASP A 85 -15.95 18.82 15.59
CA ASP A 85 -15.46 18.57 16.94
C ASP A 85 -15.10 17.10 17.10
N LEU A 86 -13.79 16.81 17.01
CA LEU A 86 -13.28 15.46 17.13
C LEU A 86 -13.63 14.85 18.50
N HIS A 87 -13.75 15.69 19.55
CA HIS A 87 -14.15 15.22 20.87
C HIS A 87 -15.56 14.65 20.85
N ASP A 88 -16.49 15.30 20.16
CA ASP A 88 -17.87 14.81 20.02
C ASP A 88 -17.92 13.51 19.20
N ILE A 89 -17.09 13.39 18.17
CA ILE A 89 -16.98 12.14 17.39
C ILE A 89 -16.41 10.99 18.25
N PHE A 90 -15.43 11.27 19.12
CA PHE A 90 -14.72 10.23 19.87
C PHE A 90 -15.32 9.95 21.26
N SER A 91 -16.00 10.92 21.92
CA SER A 91 -16.44 10.78 23.31
C SER A 91 -17.89 10.34 23.50
N GLY A 92 -18.71 10.46 22.47
CA GLY A 92 -20.15 10.33 22.62
C GLY A 92 -20.88 9.57 21.55
N ILE A 93 -20.22 8.58 20.93
CA ILE A 93 -20.84 7.84 19.84
C ILE A 93 -22.06 7.09 20.36
N GLY A 94 -23.16 7.82 20.41
CA GLY A 94 -24.45 7.22 20.59
C GLY A 94 -24.75 6.35 19.37
N GLU A 95 -25.18 5.14 19.59
CA GLU A 95 -25.70 4.27 18.53
C GLU A 95 -26.68 5.00 17.61
N LYS A 96 -27.41 6.02 18.14
CA LYS A 96 -28.31 6.87 17.37
C LYS A 96 -27.65 7.59 16.19
N GLU A 97 -26.47 8.17 16.37
CA GLU A 97 -25.81 8.92 15.33
C GLU A 97 -25.28 8.02 14.20
N LEU A 98 -24.76 6.86 14.57
CA LEU A 98 -24.38 5.84 13.59
C LEU A 98 -25.59 5.37 12.78
N PHE A 99 -26.75 5.14 13.44
CA PHE A 99 -27.99 4.80 12.75
C PHE A 99 -28.51 5.92 11.85
N GLU A 100 -28.32 7.18 12.23
CA GLU A 100 -28.66 8.32 11.36
C GLU A 100 -27.77 8.35 10.12
N VAL A 101 -26.47 8.08 10.25
CA VAL A 101 -25.52 8.02 9.14
C VAL A 101 -25.76 6.80 8.24
N LEU A 102 -25.88 5.62 8.81
CA LEU A 102 -26.11 4.39 8.07
C LEU A 102 -27.54 4.30 7.52
N GLY A 103 -28.50 4.96 8.20
CA GLY A 103 -29.93 4.87 7.94
C GLY A 103 -30.55 3.62 8.55
N THR A 104 -31.81 3.74 8.98
CA THR A 104 -32.56 2.61 9.57
C THR A 104 -32.66 1.41 8.63
N ASP A 105 -32.69 1.66 7.33
CA ASP A 105 -32.79 0.61 6.32
C ASP A 105 -31.50 -0.22 6.17
N PHE A 106 -30.34 0.35 6.52
CA PHE A 106 -29.07 -0.37 6.41
C PHE A 106 -28.98 -1.54 7.39
N GLU A 107 -29.44 -1.36 8.60
CA GLU A 107 -29.49 -2.45 9.61
C GLU A 107 -30.53 -3.54 9.23
N LEU A 108 -31.69 -3.12 8.73
CA LEU A 108 -32.73 -4.04 8.30
C LEU A 108 -32.30 -4.86 7.07
N ASP A 109 -31.55 -4.24 6.17
CA ASP A 109 -31.06 -4.89 4.96
C ASP A 109 -29.68 -5.56 5.11
N LYS A 110 -29.02 -5.46 6.28
CA LYS A 110 -27.69 -6.04 6.52
C LYS A 110 -27.64 -7.53 6.13
N ASN A 111 -28.61 -8.32 6.55
CA ASN A 111 -28.67 -9.74 6.23
C ASN A 111 -28.86 -9.98 4.71
N LYS A 112 -29.58 -9.08 4.05
CA LYS A 112 -29.77 -9.13 2.60
C LYS A 112 -28.49 -8.72 1.88
N ILE A 113 -27.82 -7.65 2.33
CA ILE A 113 -26.54 -7.20 1.78
C ILE A 113 -25.46 -8.27 1.95
N MET A 114 -25.42 -8.96 3.09
CA MET A 114 -24.49 -10.07 3.33
C MET A 114 -24.72 -11.29 2.43
N SER A 115 -25.90 -11.40 1.80
CA SER A 115 -26.17 -12.46 0.80
C SER A 115 -25.74 -12.10 -0.61
N TYR A 116 -25.33 -10.84 -0.85
CA TYR A 116 -24.81 -10.38 -2.13
C TYR A 116 -23.36 -10.83 -2.34
N SER A 117 -22.91 -10.73 -3.57
CA SER A 117 -21.46 -10.79 -3.83
C SER A 117 -20.76 -9.60 -3.17
N LEU A 118 -19.47 -9.74 -2.92
CA LEU A 118 -18.68 -8.63 -2.35
C LEU A 118 -18.74 -7.40 -3.28
N TYR A 119 -18.68 -7.62 -4.59
CA TYR A 119 -18.80 -6.56 -5.59
C TYR A 119 -20.17 -5.85 -5.50
N GLU A 120 -21.28 -6.59 -5.44
CA GLU A 120 -22.63 -6.02 -5.28
C GLU A 120 -22.78 -5.28 -3.94
N THR A 121 -22.16 -5.79 -2.87
CA THR A 121 -22.12 -5.12 -1.57
C THR A 121 -21.44 -3.76 -1.69
N ILE A 122 -20.28 -3.69 -2.34
CA ILE A 122 -19.57 -2.43 -2.58
C ILE A 122 -20.41 -1.47 -3.43
N GLU A 123 -21.02 -1.95 -4.52
CA GLU A 123 -21.91 -1.14 -5.35
C GLU A 123 -23.06 -0.53 -4.53
N THR A 124 -23.67 -1.34 -3.66
CA THR A 124 -24.75 -0.88 -2.78
C THR A 124 -24.27 0.23 -1.83
N ILE A 125 -23.06 0.11 -1.28
CA ILE A 125 -22.44 1.15 -0.44
C ILE A 125 -22.15 2.41 -1.25
N LEU A 126 -21.56 2.29 -2.44
CA LEU A 126 -21.24 3.42 -3.32
C LEU A 126 -22.48 4.23 -3.69
N ASP A 127 -23.58 3.56 -4.01
CA ASP A 127 -24.83 4.20 -4.41
C ASP A 127 -25.53 4.83 -3.19
N LYS A 128 -25.63 4.12 -2.08
CA LYS A 128 -26.28 4.60 -0.87
C LYS A 128 -25.66 5.90 -0.35
N PHE A 129 -24.33 5.95 -0.28
CA PHE A 129 -23.62 7.14 0.19
C PHE A 129 -23.26 8.13 -0.93
N SER A 130 -23.70 7.85 -2.15
CA SER A 130 -23.42 8.69 -3.34
C SER A 130 -21.93 9.00 -3.52
N LEU A 131 -21.06 8.03 -3.27
CA LEU A 131 -19.61 8.23 -3.22
C LEU A 131 -18.99 8.62 -4.58
N ARG A 132 -19.71 8.43 -5.69
CA ARG A 132 -19.26 8.82 -7.04
C ARG A 132 -19.39 10.32 -7.36
N LYS A 133 -19.84 11.15 -6.42
CA LYS A 133 -20.01 12.60 -6.66
C LYS A 133 -18.69 13.36 -6.77
N LYS A 134 -17.68 12.97 -6.01
CA LYS A 134 -16.38 13.66 -5.96
C LYS A 134 -15.46 13.12 -7.03
N ARG A 135 -15.21 13.90 -8.07
CA ARG A 135 -14.45 13.45 -9.25
C ARG A 135 -13.03 12.99 -8.94
N GLU A 136 -12.42 13.57 -7.94
CA GLU A 136 -11.05 13.26 -7.49
C GLU A 136 -10.93 11.84 -6.93
N GLU A 137 -12.01 11.31 -6.34
CA GLU A 137 -12.05 9.98 -5.71
C GLU A 137 -12.46 8.86 -6.68
N ILE A 138 -13.05 9.21 -7.83
CA ILE A 138 -13.51 8.21 -8.83
C ILE A 138 -12.40 7.23 -9.24
N PRO A 139 -11.14 7.65 -9.52
CA PRO A 139 -10.09 6.72 -9.90
C PRO A 139 -9.80 5.67 -8.81
N TYR A 140 -9.85 6.07 -7.53
CA TYR A 140 -9.67 5.17 -6.40
C TYR A 140 -10.81 4.17 -6.28
N LEU A 141 -12.05 4.64 -6.46
CA LEU A 141 -13.24 3.79 -6.42
C LEU A 141 -13.21 2.74 -7.53
N ILE A 142 -12.88 3.14 -8.77
CA ILE A 142 -12.75 2.20 -9.90
C ILE A 142 -11.65 1.18 -9.63
N ALA A 143 -10.46 1.63 -9.21
CA ALA A 143 -9.35 0.72 -8.92
C ALA A 143 -9.70 -0.25 -7.78
N PHE A 144 -10.45 0.20 -6.78
CA PHE A 144 -10.92 -0.66 -5.71
C PHE A 144 -11.92 -1.70 -6.22
N GLN A 145 -12.85 -1.31 -7.09
CA GLN A 145 -13.78 -2.24 -7.72
C GLN A 145 -13.06 -3.30 -8.57
N ASP A 146 -12.02 -2.91 -9.32
CA ASP A 146 -11.17 -3.86 -10.06
C ASP A 146 -10.48 -4.85 -9.13
N ILE A 147 -9.97 -4.38 -7.99
CA ILE A 147 -9.36 -5.23 -6.95
C ILE A 147 -10.38 -6.22 -6.38
N ILE A 148 -11.60 -5.77 -6.09
CA ILE A 148 -12.68 -6.63 -5.61
C ILE A 148 -13.02 -7.70 -6.64
N TYR A 149 -13.15 -7.32 -7.89
CA TYR A 149 -13.44 -8.24 -8.99
C TYR A 149 -12.32 -9.29 -9.16
N GLU A 150 -11.05 -8.85 -9.10
CA GLU A 150 -9.89 -9.75 -9.11
C GLU A 150 -9.93 -10.73 -7.93
N TYR A 151 -10.26 -10.23 -6.74
CA TYR A 151 -10.36 -11.05 -5.53
C TYR A 151 -11.46 -12.11 -5.67
N GLU A 152 -12.68 -11.74 -6.05
CA GLU A 152 -13.81 -12.67 -6.20
C GLU A 152 -13.56 -13.74 -7.26
N THR A 153 -12.83 -13.38 -8.33
CA THR A 153 -12.50 -14.35 -9.37
C THR A 153 -11.60 -15.49 -8.88
N ASN A 154 -10.77 -15.21 -7.86
CA ASN A 154 -9.74 -16.13 -7.39
C ASN A 154 -10.01 -16.70 -5.97
N ASN A 155 -10.97 -16.15 -5.23
CA ASN A 155 -11.22 -16.47 -3.83
C ASN A 155 -12.71 -16.66 -3.56
N SER A 156 -13.05 -16.96 -2.31
CA SER A 156 -14.45 -17.04 -1.85
C SER A 156 -15.07 -15.65 -1.69
N ASN A 157 -16.41 -15.61 -1.72
CA ASN A 157 -17.19 -14.37 -1.55
C ASN A 157 -17.38 -13.96 -0.08
N SER A 158 -16.42 -14.25 0.79
CA SER A 158 -16.51 -13.91 2.23
C SER A 158 -15.91 -12.54 2.50
N ILE A 159 -16.69 -11.66 3.13
CA ILE A 159 -16.23 -10.31 3.56
C ILE A 159 -15.08 -10.45 4.56
N THR A 160 -15.16 -11.38 5.52
CA THR A 160 -14.12 -11.60 6.52
C THR A 160 -12.79 -11.99 5.89
N LEU A 161 -12.81 -12.97 4.96
CA LEU A 161 -11.61 -13.40 4.25
C LEU A 161 -11.04 -12.31 3.34
N PHE A 162 -11.91 -11.49 2.75
CA PHE A 162 -11.48 -10.32 1.99
C PHE A 162 -10.76 -9.30 2.88
N LEU A 163 -11.28 -8.99 4.05
CA LEU A 163 -10.66 -8.04 4.98
C LEU A 163 -9.29 -8.53 5.45
N ASP A 164 -9.15 -9.82 5.78
CA ASP A 164 -7.86 -10.43 6.13
C ASP A 164 -6.84 -10.38 4.97
N TRP A 165 -7.31 -10.60 3.76
CA TRP A 165 -6.50 -10.48 2.55
C TRP A 165 -6.12 -9.03 2.27
N TRP A 166 -7.07 -8.10 2.40
CA TRP A 166 -6.86 -6.67 2.18
C TRP A 166 -5.79 -6.11 3.10
N GLU A 167 -5.79 -6.43 4.38
CA GLU A 167 -4.78 -5.98 5.33
C GLU A 167 -3.34 -6.36 4.90
N LYS A 168 -3.17 -7.48 4.22
CA LYS A 168 -1.88 -7.95 3.73
C LYS A 168 -1.49 -7.34 2.38
N GLU A 169 -2.45 -7.06 1.53
CA GLU A 169 -2.23 -6.68 0.13
C GLU A 169 -2.42 -5.18 -0.15
N GLN A 170 -3.13 -4.43 0.71
CA GLN A 170 -3.43 -3.01 0.49
C GLN A 170 -2.17 -2.16 0.23
N GLY A 171 -1.07 -2.47 0.92
CA GLY A 171 0.21 -1.76 0.74
C GLY A 171 0.90 -2.02 -0.60
N LYS A 172 0.37 -2.91 -1.44
CA LYS A 172 0.90 -3.24 -2.77
C LYS A 172 0.00 -2.71 -3.90
N ARG A 173 -1.24 -2.33 -3.58
CA ARG A 173 -2.26 -1.93 -4.55
C ARG A 173 -2.20 -0.43 -4.80
N VAL A 174 -1.73 -0.06 -5.99
CA VAL A 174 -1.49 1.32 -6.42
C VAL A 174 -2.36 1.63 -7.63
N LEU A 175 -2.87 2.88 -7.71
CA LEU A 175 -3.54 3.36 -8.91
C LEU A 175 -2.58 3.29 -10.12
N THR A 176 -3.05 2.68 -11.19
CA THR A 176 -2.35 2.76 -12.47
C THR A 176 -2.72 4.09 -13.12
N THR A 177 -1.85 5.09 -13.01
CA THR A 177 -2.04 6.35 -13.74
C THR A 177 -1.59 6.17 -15.18
N SER A 178 -2.35 6.74 -16.11
CA SER A 178 -1.88 6.78 -17.49
C SER A 178 -0.59 7.61 -17.58
N GLU A 179 0.36 7.20 -18.40
CA GLU A 179 1.62 7.94 -18.62
C GLU A 179 1.42 9.34 -19.23
N GLU A 180 0.19 9.67 -19.63
CA GLU A 180 -0.18 10.90 -20.32
C GLU A 180 -0.49 12.09 -19.41
N VAL A 181 -0.57 11.89 -18.09
CA VAL A 181 -0.88 12.99 -17.15
C VAL A 181 0.29 13.97 -17.13
N ASP A 182 0.01 15.25 -17.44
CA ASP A 182 1.01 16.33 -17.40
C ASP A 182 1.31 16.80 -15.97
N ALA A 183 2.01 15.97 -15.22
CA ALA A 183 2.37 16.19 -13.83
C ALA A 183 3.81 15.77 -13.54
N VAL A 184 4.44 16.39 -12.55
CA VAL A 184 5.75 15.98 -12.02
C VAL A 184 5.62 14.65 -11.31
N ARG A 185 6.50 13.69 -11.59
CA ARG A 185 6.48 12.37 -10.95
C ARG A 185 7.43 12.32 -9.78
N ILE A 186 6.96 11.86 -8.62
CA ILE A 186 7.79 11.57 -7.46
C ILE A 186 7.96 10.06 -7.38
N LEU A 187 9.19 9.57 -7.58
CA LEU A 187 9.51 8.15 -7.63
C LEU A 187 10.65 7.81 -6.68
N THR A 188 10.64 6.60 -6.12
CA THR A 188 11.85 6.10 -5.47
C THR A 188 12.88 5.67 -6.52
N ILE A 189 14.18 5.81 -6.18
CA ILE A 189 15.30 5.41 -7.06
C ILE A 189 15.13 3.96 -7.54
N HIS A 190 14.67 3.05 -6.68
CA HIS A 190 14.44 1.64 -7.05
C HIS A 190 13.35 1.49 -8.12
N LYS A 191 12.25 2.25 -8.00
CA LYS A 191 11.14 2.22 -8.97
C LYS A 191 11.51 2.88 -10.31
N SER A 192 12.52 3.73 -10.32
CA SER A 192 13.02 4.37 -11.55
C SER A 192 13.97 3.49 -12.38
N LYS A 193 14.35 2.31 -11.87
CA LYS A 193 15.25 1.39 -12.59
C LYS A 193 14.64 0.97 -13.93
N GLY A 194 15.36 1.19 -15.02
CA GLY A 194 14.89 0.89 -16.38
C GLY A 194 14.08 2.00 -17.05
N LEU A 195 13.74 3.07 -16.32
CA LEU A 195 13.08 4.25 -16.87
C LEU A 195 14.10 5.35 -17.15
N GLU A 196 13.77 6.30 -18.04
CA GLU A 196 14.55 7.48 -18.38
C GLU A 196 13.65 8.71 -18.44
N PHE A 197 14.16 9.86 -18.00
CA PHE A 197 13.43 11.11 -17.94
C PHE A 197 14.26 12.26 -18.49
N GLU A 198 13.60 13.26 -19.08
CA GLU A 198 14.33 14.43 -19.60
C GLU A 198 14.99 15.21 -18.45
N PHE A 199 14.24 15.46 -17.37
CA PHE A 199 14.71 16.24 -16.22
C PHE A 199 14.58 15.42 -14.93
N VAL A 200 15.70 15.31 -14.21
CA VAL A 200 15.74 14.56 -12.94
C VAL A 200 16.18 15.49 -11.82
N LEU A 201 15.40 15.53 -10.74
CA LEU A 201 15.73 16.19 -9.50
C LEU A 201 15.99 15.15 -8.40
N LEU A 202 17.10 15.25 -7.70
CA LEU A 202 17.48 14.41 -6.56
C LEU A 202 17.70 15.29 -5.32
N PRO A 203 16.63 15.71 -4.62
CA PRO A 203 16.71 16.72 -3.56
C PRO A 203 17.36 16.21 -2.26
N PHE A 204 17.37 14.88 -2.02
CA PHE A 204 17.90 14.27 -0.80
C PHE A 204 19.01 13.27 -1.12
N CYS A 205 20.08 13.73 -1.76
CA CYS A 205 21.20 12.86 -2.12
C CYS A 205 22.19 12.73 -0.95
N SER A 206 21.76 12.12 0.15
CA SER A 206 22.53 12.06 1.40
C SER A 206 22.20 10.85 2.27
N TRP A 207 21.83 9.71 1.67
CA TRP A 207 21.63 8.48 2.44
C TRP A 207 22.96 7.86 2.89
N GLU A 208 22.93 7.17 4.03
CA GLU A 208 24.10 6.52 4.61
C GLU A 208 24.67 5.45 3.65
N LEU A 209 25.99 5.40 3.54
CA LEU A 209 26.70 4.37 2.78
C LEU A 209 26.59 2.99 3.44
N ASP A 210 26.60 2.97 4.77
CA ASP A 210 26.43 1.78 5.58
C ASP A 210 25.46 2.05 6.71
N SER A 211 24.17 1.72 6.50
CA SER A 211 23.16 1.93 7.52
C SER A 211 23.02 0.73 8.44
N VAL A 212 23.21 0.97 9.75
CA VAL A 212 22.94 0.01 10.82
C VAL A 212 21.49 0.05 11.30
N ARG A 213 20.67 0.97 10.79
CA ARG A 213 19.27 1.17 11.20
C ARG A 213 18.30 0.97 10.03
N PRO A 214 17.21 0.22 10.21
CA PRO A 214 16.82 -0.59 11.38
C PRO A 214 17.83 -1.72 11.64
N VAL A 215 17.87 -2.27 12.85
CA VAL A 215 18.83 -3.31 13.24
C VAL A 215 18.86 -4.43 12.21
N ARG A 216 19.94 -4.48 11.45
CA ARG A 216 20.16 -5.47 10.39
C ARG A 216 20.76 -6.73 11.02
N ARG A 217 20.27 -7.89 10.65
CA ARG A 217 20.82 -9.18 11.03
C ARG A 217 21.57 -9.80 9.87
N ILE A 218 22.73 -10.35 10.16
CA ILE A 218 23.53 -11.11 9.20
C ILE A 218 23.63 -12.57 9.67
N TRP A 219 23.63 -13.48 8.71
CA TRP A 219 23.82 -14.88 8.98
C TRP A 219 25.30 -15.22 8.85
N CYS A 220 25.94 -15.51 9.96
CA CYS A 220 27.35 -15.82 10.01
C CYS A 220 27.55 -17.33 10.11
N MET A 221 28.48 -17.87 9.33
CA MET A 221 28.84 -19.30 9.40
C MET A 221 29.66 -19.55 10.66
N ASN A 222 29.26 -20.53 11.45
CA ASN A 222 29.93 -20.89 12.69
C ASN A 222 30.77 -22.15 12.50
N ASN A 223 32.09 -21.96 12.35
CA ASN A 223 33.06 -23.07 12.17
C ASN A 223 33.86 -23.39 13.43
N GLU A 224 33.59 -22.76 14.58
CA GLU A 224 34.35 -22.94 15.81
C GLU A 224 33.96 -24.21 16.53
N GLN A 225 34.97 -24.99 16.95
CA GLN A 225 34.74 -26.21 17.71
C GLN A 225 34.06 -25.89 19.07
N GLY A 226 32.98 -26.63 19.35
CA GLY A 226 32.15 -26.44 20.54
C GLY A 226 30.90 -25.62 20.34
N PHE A 227 30.83 -24.83 19.26
CA PHE A 227 29.63 -24.06 18.86
C PHE A 227 29.07 -24.47 17.50
N ASN A 228 29.70 -25.42 16.85
CA ASN A 228 29.36 -25.94 15.50
C ASN A 228 28.08 -26.81 15.43
N GLN A 229 27.29 -26.87 16.51
CA GLN A 229 25.94 -27.46 16.48
C GLN A 229 24.94 -26.64 15.65
N LEU A 230 25.26 -25.35 15.42
CA LEU A 230 24.50 -24.45 14.54
C LEU A 230 25.43 -24.03 13.39
N ASP A 231 25.13 -24.46 12.18
CA ASP A 231 25.90 -24.11 10.98
C ASP A 231 25.92 -22.60 10.74
N TYR A 232 24.81 -21.90 11.06
CA TYR A 232 24.66 -20.47 10.92
C TYR A 232 24.07 -19.82 12.18
N ALA A 233 24.63 -18.69 12.58
CA ALA A 233 24.13 -17.86 13.69
C ALA A 233 23.63 -16.51 13.16
N PRO A 234 22.38 -16.09 13.50
CA PRO A 234 21.89 -14.75 13.19
C PRO A 234 22.45 -13.73 14.18
N LEU A 235 23.35 -12.86 13.72
CA LEU A 235 23.97 -11.82 14.54
C LEU A 235 23.50 -10.43 14.13
N ASN A 236 23.43 -9.52 15.09
CA ASN A 236 23.17 -8.12 14.79
C ASN A 236 24.39 -7.51 14.08
N TYR A 237 24.16 -6.91 12.93
CA TYR A 237 25.18 -6.18 12.19
C TYR A 237 25.67 -4.97 13.01
N SER A 238 26.94 -5.01 13.41
CA SER A 238 27.55 -3.98 14.25
C SER A 238 29.07 -4.03 14.12
N SER A 239 29.71 -2.86 14.20
CA SER A 239 31.17 -2.74 14.21
C SER A 239 31.86 -3.54 15.35
N LYS A 240 31.13 -3.90 16.41
CA LYS A 240 31.62 -4.77 17.46
C LYS A 240 32.07 -6.15 16.99
N LEU A 241 31.51 -6.63 15.87
CA LEU A 241 31.84 -7.92 15.23
C LEU A 241 33.29 -7.94 14.72
N THR A 242 33.94 -6.78 14.50
CA THR A 242 35.34 -6.70 14.08
C THR A 242 36.31 -7.28 15.12
N ASN A 243 35.89 -7.35 16.39
CA ASN A 243 36.66 -7.91 17.50
C ASN A 243 36.30 -9.36 17.82
N THR A 244 35.59 -10.03 16.92
CA THR A 244 35.11 -11.42 17.08
C THR A 244 35.59 -12.29 15.95
N ILE A 245 35.33 -13.59 16.05
CA ILE A 245 35.58 -14.57 14.98
C ILE A 245 34.82 -14.25 13.71
N PHE A 246 33.71 -13.49 13.79
CA PHE A 246 32.83 -13.07 12.69
C PHE A 246 33.28 -11.77 11.98
N LYS A 247 34.53 -11.34 12.22
CA LYS A 247 35.11 -10.14 11.58
C LYS A 247 35.02 -10.20 10.07
N LYS A 248 35.26 -11.37 9.46
CA LYS A 248 35.22 -11.53 8.00
C LYS A 248 33.81 -11.31 7.48
N ASP A 249 32.80 -11.97 8.09
CA ASP A 249 31.41 -11.84 7.70
C ASP A 249 30.93 -10.38 7.80
N TYR A 250 31.34 -9.67 8.86
CA TYR A 250 31.04 -8.25 9.00
C TYR A 250 31.66 -7.41 7.89
N LEU A 251 32.95 -7.61 7.57
CA LEU A 251 33.64 -6.84 6.55
C LEU A 251 33.09 -7.12 5.14
N ASP A 252 32.75 -8.37 4.85
CA ASP A 252 32.14 -8.76 3.57
C ASP A 252 30.76 -8.09 3.41
N GLU A 253 29.96 -8.07 4.46
CA GLU A 253 28.64 -7.42 4.45
C GLU A 253 28.75 -5.90 4.38
N HIS A 254 29.75 -5.30 5.08
CA HIS A 254 30.07 -3.89 5.03
C HIS A 254 30.42 -3.46 3.59
N LEU A 255 31.30 -4.21 2.93
CA LEU A 255 31.67 -3.97 1.54
C LEU A 255 30.46 -4.06 0.59
N LYS A 256 29.61 -5.08 0.78
CA LYS A 256 28.38 -5.22 -0.01
C LYS A 256 27.44 -4.02 0.18
N ALA A 257 27.26 -3.53 1.42
CA ALA A 257 26.45 -2.37 1.70
C ALA A 257 26.94 -1.12 0.95
N TYR A 258 28.27 -0.91 0.92
CA TYR A 258 28.85 0.19 0.14
C TYR A 258 28.59 0.04 -1.37
N ILE A 259 28.84 -1.16 -1.91
CA ILE A 259 28.62 -1.43 -3.34
C ILE A 259 27.14 -1.21 -3.69
N ASP A 260 26.21 -1.68 -2.88
CA ASP A 260 24.78 -1.52 -3.12
C ASP A 260 24.37 -0.06 -3.13
N ASN A 261 24.89 0.76 -2.19
CA ASN A 261 24.58 2.19 -2.13
C ASN A 261 25.22 2.98 -3.27
N LEU A 262 26.42 2.60 -3.71
CA LEU A 262 27.05 3.18 -4.91
C LEU A 262 26.30 2.78 -6.19
N ASN A 263 25.84 1.54 -6.32
CA ASN A 263 25.01 1.11 -7.43
C ASN A 263 23.69 1.88 -7.46
N LEU A 264 23.11 2.16 -6.30
CA LEU A 264 21.90 2.97 -6.21
C LEU A 264 22.14 4.40 -6.66
N LEU A 265 23.29 5.01 -6.27
CA LEU A 265 23.71 6.32 -6.76
C LEU A 265 23.87 6.29 -8.28
N TYR A 266 24.56 5.30 -8.83
CA TYR A 266 24.72 5.13 -10.27
C TYR A 266 23.37 5.07 -10.98
N VAL A 267 22.41 4.29 -10.46
CA VAL A 267 21.05 4.24 -11.00
C VAL A 267 20.41 5.62 -10.99
N ALA A 268 20.49 6.36 -9.87
CA ALA A 268 19.88 7.69 -9.77
C ALA A 268 20.47 8.69 -10.77
N LEU A 269 21.81 8.74 -10.89
CA LEU A 269 22.52 9.68 -11.76
C LEU A 269 22.34 9.38 -13.26
N THR A 270 22.06 8.12 -13.61
CA THR A 270 21.87 7.69 -15.00
C THR A 270 20.41 7.76 -15.48
N ARG A 271 19.49 8.32 -14.72
CA ARG A 271 18.07 8.45 -15.13
C ARG A 271 17.78 9.66 -16.00
N ALA A 272 18.63 10.70 -15.91
CA ALA A 272 18.46 11.91 -16.67
C ALA A 272 18.99 11.76 -18.11
N LYS A 273 18.16 12.18 -19.08
CA LYS A 273 18.59 12.31 -20.48
C LYS A 273 19.23 13.66 -20.76
N THR A 274 18.70 14.71 -20.15
CA THR A 274 19.07 16.08 -20.52
C THR A 274 19.65 16.85 -19.34
N GLU A 275 18.92 16.98 -18.26
CA GLU A 275 19.38 17.74 -17.09
C GLU A 275 19.19 16.96 -15.80
N LEU A 276 20.17 17.04 -14.92
CA LEU A 276 20.19 16.40 -13.61
C LEU A 276 20.52 17.44 -12.53
N TYR A 277 19.64 17.56 -11.55
CA TYR A 277 19.81 18.43 -10.40
C TYR A 277 19.96 17.57 -9.14
N VAL A 278 21.13 17.65 -8.51
CA VAL A 278 21.44 16.88 -7.30
C VAL A 278 21.70 17.83 -6.14
N ARG A 279 21.04 17.60 -5.02
CA ARG A 279 21.25 18.38 -3.79
C ARG A 279 21.66 17.47 -2.63
N PRO A 280 22.98 17.26 -2.42
CA PRO A 280 23.49 16.61 -1.22
C PRO A 280 23.43 17.54 -0.01
N TYR A 281 23.54 16.99 1.19
CA TYR A 281 23.81 17.81 2.38
C TYR A 281 25.28 18.23 2.42
N SER A 282 25.54 19.40 3.05
CA SER A 282 26.91 19.85 3.24
C SER A 282 27.67 18.87 4.12
N PRO A 283 28.86 18.42 3.72
CA PRO A 283 29.64 17.48 4.49
C PRO A 283 30.14 18.10 5.81
N LYS A 284 30.35 17.27 6.81
CA LYS A 284 31.02 17.68 8.04
C LYS A 284 32.53 17.64 7.82
N ILE A 285 33.17 18.81 7.95
CA ILE A 285 34.61 18.94 7.89
C ILE A 285 35.16 18.84 9.32
N ASN A 286 36.07 17.92 9.55
CA ASN A 286 36.74 17.74 10.83
C ASN A 286 37.73 18.87 11.10
N LYS A 287 38.20 18.99 12.35
CA LYS A 287 39.15 20.03 12.75
C LYS A 287 40.52 19.93 12.05
N ASP A 288 40.86 18.76 11.54
CA ASP A 288 42.09 18.47 10.80
C ASP A 288 41.92 18.70 9.26
N GLY A 289 40.76 19.21 8.85
CA GLY A 289 40.41 19.42 7.42
C GLY A 289 39.96 18.17 6.68
N SER A 290 39.96 17.01 7.31
CA SER A 290 39.45 15.78 6.71
C SER A 290 37.91 15.79 6.62
N ILE A 291 37.36 15.17 5.56
CA ILE A 291 35.92 15.02 5.36
C ILE A 291 35.50 13.66 5.89
N SER A 292 34.59 13.66 6.84
CA SER A 292 33.92 12.41 7.26
C SER A 292 32.95 11.99 6.15
N MET A 293 33.06 10.77 5.66
CA MET A 293 32.23 10.22 4.57
C MET A 293 31.17 9.21 5.07
N PRO A 294 30.23 9.62 5.91
CA PRO A 294 29.19 8.72 6.41
C PRO A 294 28.07 8.45 5.39
N ASP A 295 27.92 9.34 4.40
CA ASP A 295 26.82 9.34 3.46
C ASP A 295 27.29 9.63 2.01
N ILE A 296 26.37 9.43 1.07
CA ILE A 296 26.59 9.67 -0.36
C ILE A 296 26.87 11.13 -0.68
N GLY A 297 26.29 12.07 0.08
CA GLY A 297 26.52 13.50 -0.13
C GLY A 297 27.99 13.89 0.12
N ALA A 298 28.55 13.42 1.24
CA ALA A 298 29.94 13.61 1.57
C ALA A 298 30.87 12.92 0.56
N PHE A 299 30.50 11.73 0.07
CA PHE A 299 31.22 11.04 -0.99
C PHE A 299 31.27 11.86 -2.28
N ILE A 300 30.11 12.34 -2.76
CA ILE A 300 30.04 13.20 -3.97
C ILE A 300 30.91 14.45 -3.79
N TYR A 301 30.77 15.10 -2.64
CA TYR A 301 31.57 16.29 -2.36
C TYR A 301 33.07 16.00 -2.39
N SER A 302 33.54 14.91 -1.80
CA SER A 302 34.97 14.56 -1.82
C SER A 302 35.50 14.37 -3.22
N VAL A 303 34.73 13.68 -4.08
CA VAL A 303 35.10 13.46 -5.49
C VAL A 303 35.13 14.78 -6.27
N LEU A 304 34.15 15.65 -6.07
CA LEU A 304 34.09 16.93 -6.78
C LEU A 304 35.11 17.93 -6.29
N ALA A 305 35.44 17.94 -4.99
CA ALA A 305 36.46 18.79 -4.41
C ALA A 305 37.88 18.53 -5.03
N GLU A 306 38.18 17.27 -5.39
CA GLU A 306 39.40 16.90 -6.07
C GLU A 306 39.47 17.43 -7.52
N THR A 307 38.33 17.77 -8.12
CA THR A 307 38.24 18.21 -9.52
C THR A 307 38.38 19.71 -9.70
N GLU A 308 38.49 20.50 -8.64
CA GLU A 308 38.53 21.99 -8.63
C GLU A 308 37.27 22.64 -9.29
N LEU A 309 36.19 21.86 -9.49
CA LEU A 309 34.94 22.32 -10.12
C LEU A 309 33.97 22.96 -9.11
N VAL A 310 34.26 22.83 -7.82
CA VAL A 310 33.42 23.37 -6.75
C VAL A 310 33.65 24.86 -6.58
N ASP A 311 32.65 25.68 -6.85
CA ASP A 311 32.69 27.08 -6.43
C ASP A 311 32.57 27.17 -4.90
N ASN A 312 33.67 27.50 -4.25
CA ASN A 312 33.76 27.58 -2.78
C ASN A 312 32.85 28.66 -2.17
N ALA A 313 32.41 29.66 -2.95
CA ALA A 313 31.52 30.70 -2.45
C ALA A 313 30.05 30.24 -2.39
N THR A 314 29.63 29.51 -3.41
CA THR A 314 28.23 29.05 -3.53
C THR A 314 28.05 27.58 -3.17
N MET A 315 29.14 26.81 -3.04
CA MET A 315 29.12 25.37 -2.88
C MET A 315 28.33 24.67 -4.00
N GLN A 316 28.43 25.18 -5.22
CA GLN A 316 27.72 24.66 -6.38
C GLN A 316 28.73 24.20 -7.45
N VAL A 317 28.30 23.18 -8.19
CA VAL A 317 28.98 22.69 -9.38
C VAL A 317 27.98 22.68 -10.52
N ALA A 318 28.33 23.33 -11.62
CA ALA A 318 27.59 23.28 -12.87
C ALA A 318 28.45 22.65 -13.95
N LEU A 319 27.97 21.57 -14.56
CA LEU A 319 28.64 20.85 -15.64
C LEU A 319 27.74 20.88 -16.88
N GLY A 320 28.36 21.22 -18.03
CA GLY A 320 27.65 21.32 -19.29
C GLY A 320 26.98 22.67 -19.52
N GLU A 321 26.30 22.80 -20.66
CA GLU A 321 25.59 24.00 -21.07
C GLU A 321 24.06 23.80 -20.88
N LYS A 322 23.41 24.81 -20.31
CA LYS A 322 21.95 24.79 -20.15
C LYS A 322 21.28 24.84 -21.51
N GLN A 323 20.53 23.81 -21.85
CA GLN A 323 19.75 23.75 -23.08
C GLN A 323 18.39 24.41 -22.92
N CYS A 324 18.08 25.36 -23.81
CA CYS A 324 16.73 25.90 -23.92
C CYS A 324 15.91 25.01 -24.84
N PHE A 325 14.96 24.27 -24.27
CA PHE A 325 14.01 23.51 -25.07
C PHE A 325 12.90 24.44 -25.54
N PRO A 326 12.65 24.53 -26.89
CA PRO A 326 11.44 25.18 -27.35
C PRO A 326 10.25 24.46 -26.77
N SER A 327 9.34 25.22 -26.17
CA SER A 327 8.02 24.68 -25.76
C SER A 327 7.48 23.89 -26.94
N LYS A 328 7.30 22.58 -26.80
CA LYS A 328 6.54 21.80 -27.78
C LYS A 328 5.15 22.42 -27.76
N ALA A 329 4.86 23.27 -28.76
CA ALA A 329 3.51 23.74 -29.03
C ALA A 329 2.63 22.50 -29.01
N GLY A 330 1.65 22.49 -28.13
CA GLY A 330 0.87 21.31 -27.83
C GLY A 330 0.48 20.59 -29.11
N ALA A 331 0.93 19.38 -29.29
CA ALA A 331 0.37 18.49 -30.28
C ALA A 331 -1.12 18.47 -29.98
N GLY A 332 -1.91 19.11 -30.85
CA GLY A 332 -3.34 19.22 -30.66
C GLY A 332 -3.87 17.83 -30.33
N GLN A 333 -4.66 17.73 -29.28
CA GLN A 333 -5.39 16.52 -28.98
C GLN A 333 -6.16 16.16 -30.26
N THR A 334 -5.63 15.23 -31.02
CA THR A 334 -6.41 14.55 -32.05
C THR A 334 -7.43 13.72 -31.29
N SER A 335 -8.58 14.32 -31.00
CA SER A 335 -9.75 13.56 -30.59
C SER A 335 -10.08 12.61 -31.72
N VAL A 336 -9.70 11.35 -31.57
CA VAL A 336 -10.18 10.29 -32.49
C VAL A 336 -11.63 10.05 -32.12
N THR A 337 -12.52 10.68 -32.86
CA THR A 337 -13.95 10.37 -32.79
C THR A 337 -14.15 9.02 -33.46
N LEU A 338 -14.28 7.97 -32.65
CA LEU A 338 -14.68 6.66 -33.14
C LEU A 338 -16.13 6.76 -33.65
N GLN A 339 -16.32 6.93 -34.94
CA GLN A 339 -17.65 7.04 -35.57
C GLN A 339 -18.39 5.69 -35.67
N ASN A 340 -17.66 4.57 -35.58
CA ASN A 340 -18.25 3.23 -35.58
C ASN A 340 -17.51 2.34 -34.60
N TYR A 341 -18.14 2.03 -33.49
CA TYR A 341 -17.69 1.00 -32.56
C TYR A 341 -18.43 -0.31 -32.89
N PRO A 342 -17.76 -1.38 -33.30
CA PRO A 342 -18.45 -2.64 -33.55
C PRO A 342 -18.95 -3.17 -32.19
N VAL A 343 -20.23 -3.00 -31.94
CA VAL A 343 -20.91 -3.60 -30.79
C VAL A 343 -21.15 -5.07 -31.13
N PHE A 344 -20.27 -5.93 -30.63
CA PHE A 344 -20.52 -7.37 -30.63
C PHE A 344 -21.53 -7.70 -29.54
N GLN A 345 -22.55 -8.50 -29.86
CA GLN A 345 -23.43 -9.02 -28.81
C GLN A 345 -22.61 -9.90 -27.88
N PRO A 346 -22.61 -9.62 -26.55
CA PRO A 346 -21.75 -10.32 -25.59
C PRO A 346 -22.00 -11.83 -25.53
N GLY A 347 -23.22 -12.28 -25.86
CA GLY A 347 -23.66 -13.67 -25.71
C GLY A 347 -22.94 -14.70 -26.58
N GLU A 348 -22.24 -14.30 -27.66
CA GLU A 348 -21.64 -15.26 -28.60
C GLU A 348 -20.13 -15.54 -28.31
N ARG A 349 -19.47 -14.75 -27.50
CA ARG A 349 -18.02 -14.87 -27.22
C ARG A 349 -17.60 -14.88 -25.75
N ILE A 350 -18.51 -14.63 -24.83
CA ILE A 350 -18.23 -14.75 -23.40
C ILE A 350 -18.60 -16.16 -22.97
N SER A 351 -17.66 -17.09 -23.06
CA SER A 351 -17.72 -18.29 -22.25
C SER A 351 -17.31 -17.90 -20.84
N ILE A 352 -18.27 -17.84 -19.91
CA ILE A 352 -17.99 -17.72 -18.49
C ILE A 352 -17.26 -19.01 -18.09
N LYS A 353 -15.92 -18.96 -18.06
CA LYS A 353 -15.14 -19.99 -17.40
C LYS A 353 -15.35 -19.80 -15.90
N TYR A 354 -16.39 -20.40 -15.36
CA TYR A 354 -16.38 -20.71 -13.95
C TYR A 354 -15.15 -21.59 -13.71
N LYS A 355 -14.12 -21.07 -13.09
CA LYS A 355 -13.18 -21.91 -12.35
C LYS A 355 -13.94 -22.39 -11.12
N PHE A 356 -14.89 -23.32 -11.34
CA PHE A 356 -15.24 -24.25 -10.30
C PHE A 356 -13.91 -24.94 -9.95
N ARG A 357 -13.40 -24.73 -8.75
CA ARG A 357 -12.61 -25.74 -8.08
C ARG A 357 -13.44 -27.00 -8.26
N ASP A 358 -12.88 -27.99 -8.95
CA ASP A 358 -13.48 -29.26 -9.30
C ASP A 358 -14.55 -29.70 -8.29
N TYR A 359 -15.81 -29.37 -8.56
CA TYR A 359 -16.88 -30.24 -8.18
C TYR A 359 -16.91 -31.37 -9.23
N THR A 360 -15.81 -32.10 -9.32
CA THR A 360 -15.88 -33.47 -9.77
C THR A 360 -16.78 -34.18 -8.77
N GLU A 361 -17.84 -34.77 -9.30
CA GLU A 361 -18.81 -35.65 -8.71
C GLU A 361 -18.63 -36.06 -7.24
N PRO A 362 -19.73 -36.23 -6.46
CA PRO A 362 -19.67 -36.49 -5.03
C PRO A 362 -19.14 -37.89 -4.73
N GLN A 363 -17.87 -38.11 -4.95
CA GLN A 363 -17.13 -39.08 -4.19
C GLN A 363 -16.65 -38.34 -2.94
N GLN A 364 -17.25 -38.71 -1.81
CA GLN A 364 -16.94 -38.39 -0.42
C GLN A 364 -15.47 -37.94 -0.21
N ALA A 365 -15.14 -36.75 -0.61
CA ALA A 365 -13.92 -36.09 -0.17
C ALA A 365 -14.27 -35.44 1.17
N SER A 366 -14.09 -36.17 2.26
CA SER A 366 -13.99 -35.58 3.59
C SER A 366 -12.96 -34.44 3.48
N LEU A 367 -13.38 -33.23 3.89
CA LEU A 367 -12.47 -32.11 4.11
C LEU A 367 -11.22 -32.64 4.83
N SER A 368 -10.04 -32.24 4.44
CA SER A 368 -8.85 -32.64 5.21
C SER A 368 -9.06 -32.17 6.65
N ALA A 369 -8.57 -32.91 7.63
CA ALA A 369 -8.73 -32.56 9.05
C ALA A 369 -8.22 -31.12 9.34
N ILE A 370 -7.29 -30.62 8.52
CA ILE A 370 -6.76 -29.26 8.60
C ILE A 370 -7.79 -28.25 8.09
N ASP A 371 -8.49 -28.53 7.00
CA ASP A 371 -9.49 -27.62 6.42
C ASP A 371 -10.75 -27.57 7.27
N GLU A 372 -11.16 -28.70 7.85
CA GLU A 372 -12.25 -28.77 8.81
C GLU A 372 -11.91 -28.00 10.09
N GLY A 373 -10.65 -28.10 10.57
CA GLY A 373 -10.17 -27.35 11.72
C GLY A 373 -10.21 -25.83 11.49
N LYS A 374 -9.81 -25.36 10.31
CA LYS A 374 -9.90 -23.94 9.94
C LYS A 374 -11.33 -23.46 9.89
N LEU A 375 -12.22 -24.23 9.30
CA LEU A 375 -13.65 -23.92 9.21
C LEU A 375 -14.29 -23.80 10.59
N LEU A 376 -14.04 -24.76 11.46
CA LEU A 376 -14.54 -24.70 12.84
C LEU A 376 -14.00 -23.49 13.59
N HIS A 377 -12.70 -23.16 13.40
CA HIS A 377 -12.10 -21.99 14.02
C HIS A 377 -12.77 -20.69 13.55
N GLU A 378 -13.11 -20.58 12.25
CA GLU A 378 -13.86 -19.43 11.74
C GLU A 378 -15.24 -19.31 12.37
N ILE A 379 -15.98 -20.41 12.48
CA ILE A 379 -17.31 -20.39 13.13
C ILE A 379 -17.20 -20.00 14.62
N PHE A 380 -16.20 -20.54 15.34
CA PHE A 380 -15.98 -20.23 16.75
C PHE A 380 -15.63 -18.77 17.02
N LYS A 381 -15.02 -18.03 16.08
CA LYS A 381 -14.77 -16.59 16.22
C LYS A 381 -16.05 -15.78 16.48
N HIS A 382 -17.17 -16.24 15.97
CA HIS A 382 -18.47 -15.58 16.07
C HIS A 382 -19.32 -16.04 17.26
N ILE A 383 -18.81 -16.98 18.08
CA ILE A 383 -19.51 -17.51 19.26
C ILE A 383 -18.92 -16.89 20.52
N ARG A 384 -19.69 -16.06 21.21
CA ARG A 384 -19.34 -15.51 22.53
C ARG A 384 -20.08 -16.24 23.67
N TYR A 385 -21.31 -16.68 23.40
CA TYR A 385 -22.17 -17.38 24.34
C TYR A 385 -22.78 -18.62 23.68
N ALA A 386 -23.17 -19.60 24.49
CA ALA A 386 -23.72 -20.83 23.96
C ALA A 386 -25.00 -20.64 23.09
N GLY A 387 -25.72 -19.54 23.28
CA GLY A 387 -26.87 -19.17 22.45
C GLY A 387 -26.54 -18.69 21.04
N ASP A 388 -25.29 -18.33 20.79
CA ASP A 388 -24.85 -17.71 19.50
C ASP A 388 -24.57 -18.77 18.43
N VAL A 389 -24.52 -20.05 18.77
CA VAL A 389 -24.15 -21.15 17.86
C VAL A 389 -24.98 -21.15 16.58
N SER A 390 -26.30 -21.06 16.72
CA SER A 390 -27.21 -21.08 15.56
C SER A 390 -26.98 -19.90 14.63
N GLN A 391 -26.67 -18.71 15.18
CA GLN A 391 -26.41 -17.50 14.43
C GLN A 391 -25.02 -17.56 13.75
N ALA A 392 -23.99 -18.05 14.43
CA ALA A 392 -22.65 -18.22 13.87
C ALA A 392 -22.61 -19.21 12.71
N VAL A 393 -23.33 -20.33 12.85
CA VAL A 393 -23.47 -21.33 11.77
C VAL A 393 -24.30 -20.79 10.61
N GLN A 394 -25.35 -19.98 10.90
CA GLN A 394 -26.10 -19.29 9.86
C GLN A 394 -25.23 -18.31 9.07
N GLN A 395 -24.34 -17.59 9.77
CA GLN A 395 -23.40 -16.68 9.12
C GLN A 395 -22.43 -17.43 8.23
N ALA A 396 -21.83 -18.53 8.70
CA ALA A 396 -20.95 -19.37 7.89
C ALA A 396 -21.65 -19.92 6.63
N TYR A 397 -22.95 -20.22 6.71
CA TYR A 397 -23.74 -20.60 5.55
C TYR A 397 -23.91 -19.43 4.57
N LEU A 398 -24.26 -18.23 5.07
CA LEU A 398 -24.40 -17.03 4.22
C LEU A 398 -23.09 -16.64 3.55
N GLU A 399 -21.97 -16.87 4.21
CA GLU A 399 -20.61 -16.63 3.66
C GLU A 399 -20.17 -17.73 2.67
N GLY A 400 -21.00 -18.77 2.46
CA GLY A 400 -20.67 -19.87 1.54
C GLY A 400 -19.58 -20.82 2.05
N LEU A 401 -19.25 -20.79 3.34
CA LEU A 401 -18.24 -21.65 3.95
C LEU A 401 -18.78 -23.07 4.18
N ILE A 402 -20.10 -23.22 4.37
CA ILE A 402 -20.81 -24.50 4.54
C ILE A 402 -22.04 -24.53 3.64
N SER A 403 -22.43 -25.72 3.23
CA SER A 403 -23.68 -25.93 2.49
C SER A 403 -24.90 -25.99 3.42
N ILE A 404 -26.10 -25.80 2.86
CA ILE A 404 -27.35 -25.90 3.61
C ILE A 404 -27.53 -27.27 4.28
N ARG A 405 -26.98 -28.35 3.68
CA ARG A 405 -27.06 -29.71 4.20
C ARG A 405 -26.14 -29.95 5.40
N GLU A 406 -25.03 -29.18 5.47
CA GLU A 406 -24.04 -29.28 6.53
C GLU A 406 -24.39 -28.43 7.75
N LYS A 407 -25.28 -27.45 7.59
CA LYS A 407 -25.66 -26.51 8.64
C LYS A 407 -26.12 -27.20 9.92
N GLU A 408 -27.04 -28.18 9.82
CA GLU A 408 -27.55 -28.91 11.00
C GLU A 408 -26.42 -29.76 11.64
N ALA A 409 -25.57 -30.37 10.83
CA ALA A 409 -24.47 -31.18 11.33
C ALA A 409 -23.43 -30.33 12.09
N TYR A 410 -23.10 -29.14 11.60
CA TYR A 410 -22.17 -28.22 12.28
C TYR A 410 -22.79 -27.60 13.54
N CYS A 411 -24.09 -27.26 13.56
CA CYS A 411 -24.76 -26.86 14.79
C CYS A 411 -24.63 -27.92 15.87
N ALA A 412 -25.01 -29.14 15.55
CA ALA A 412 -24.98 -30.26 16.54
C ALA A 412 -23.52 -30.56 16.98
N LYS A 413 -22.55 -30.48 16.07
CA LYS A 413 -21.14 -30.69 16.38
C LYS A 413 -20.58 -29.63 17.32
N ILE A 414 -20.88 -28.35 17.08
CA ILE A 414 -20.41 -27.22 17.89
C ILE A 414 -21.09 -27.22 19.25
N GLU A 415 -22.40 -27.50 19.34
CA GLU A 415 -23.12 -27.65 20.60
C GLU A 415 -22.52 -28.78 21.44
N ALA A 416 -22.15 -29.89 20.82
CA ALA A 416 -21.48 -30.99 21.50
C ALA A 416 -20.10 -30.59 22.08
N TYR A 417 -19.34 -29.76 21.36
CA TYR A 417 -18.07 -29.24 21.86
C TYR A 417 -18.25 -28.29 23.05
N ILE A 418 -19.24 -27.40 22.98
CA ILE A 418 -19.53 -26.43 24.06
C ILE A 418 -20.10 -27.11 25.29
N SER A 419 -20.84 -28.16 25.11
CA SER A 419 -21.50 -28.90 26.22
C SER A 419 -20.60 -29.92 26.93
N ASN A 420 -19.40 -30.16 26.43
CA ASN A 420 -18.48 -31.13 26.99
C ASN A 420 -17.52 -30.44 27.98
N PRO A 421 -17.69 -30.58 29.31
CA PRO A 421 -16.81 -30.01 30.31
C PRO A 421 -15.53 -30.86 30.40
N GLN A 422 -14.45 -30.46 29.77
CA GLN A 422 -13.10 -30.90 30.15
C GLN A 422 -12.36 -29.81 30.86
#